data_5aff11103e73d36051bd5a71cc310d93
#
_entry.id   5aff11103e73d36051bd5a71cc310d93
#
_cell.length_a   1.000
_cell.length_b   1.000
_cell.length_c   1.000
_cell.angle_alpha   90.00
_cell.angle_beta   90.00
_cell.angle_gamma   90.00
#
_symmetry.space_group_name_H-M   'P 1'
#
loop_
_entity.id
_entity.type
_entity.pdbx_description
1 polymer ?
#
loop_
_entity_poly.entity_id
_entity_poly.type
_entity_poly.pdbx_seq_one_letter_code
_entity_poly.pdbx_strand_id
1 'polypeptide(L)'
;LDEQVIARHLGENIMAKREDVDFIDISPKQIVSVATSCIPFLENDDATRALMGANMQRQAVPLLNPHTPFVGTGMEYQAARDSGAALVSKHNGTVSYVDAKRIEIVDDEAVVHKYRLTKFAISNAGTCINHKPIVKVGEEVVVGQVLADGPAMEQGELALGQNVLVGFMTWNGYNYEDAVIMNE
;
A
#
# COMPACT_ATOMS: atom_id res chain seq x y z
N LEU A 1 33.23 6.94 6.37
CA LEU A 1 32.60 5.64 6.23
C LEU A 1 33.51 4.61 6.83
N ASP A 2 33.10 3.95 7.91
CA ASP A 2 33.89 2.97 8.62
C ASP A 2 34.26 1.82 7.68
N GLU A 3 35.56 1.50 7.63
CA GLU A 3 36.09 0.37 6.84
C GLU A 3 35.68 -0.99 7.44
N GLN A 4 35.23 -1.02 8.70
CA GLN A 4 34.78 -2.20 9.41
C GLN A 4 33.31 -2.11 9.79
N VAL A 5 32.59 -3.21 9.62
CA VAL A 5 31.18 -3.36 9.93
C VAL A 5 30.98 -4.60 10.82
N ILE A 6 29.92 -4.57 11.64
CA ILE A 6 29.50 -5.76 12.37
C ILE A 6 28.79 -6.69 11.40
N ALA A 7 29.31 -7.88 11.24
CA ALA A 7 28.73 -8.94 10.41
C ALA A 7 28.50 -10.22 11.23
N ARG A 8 27.57 -11.04 10.77
CA ARG A 8 27.30 -12.34 11.36
C ARG A 8 28.00 -13.42 10.57
N HIS A 9 28.86 -14.21 11.21
CA HIS A 9 29.57 -15.35 10.61
C HIS A 9 29.45 -16.57 11.51
N LEU A 10 28.99 -17.69 10.96
CA LEU A 10 28.80 -18.96 11.67
C LEU A 10 28.01 -18.85 12.99
N GLY A 11 27.09 -17.91 13.07
CA GLY A 11 26.26 -17.67 14.26
C GLY A 11 26.81 -16.68 15.28
N GLU A 12 28.04 -16.18 15.09
CA GLU A 12 28.69 -15.19 15.95
C GLU A 12 28.74 -13.81 15.28
N ASN A 13 28.70 -12.75 16.08
CA ASN A 13 28.89 -11.38 15.61
C ASN A 13 30.39 -11.07 15.60
N ILE A 14 30.91 -10.73 14.45
CA ILE A 14 32.33 -10.36 14.25
C ILE A 14 32.45 -8.97 13.63
N MET A 15 33.61 -8.35 13.82
CA MET A 15 34.00 -7.17 13.06
C MET A 15 34.68 -7.63 11.77
N ALA A 16 34.09 -7.33 10.63
CA ALA A 16 34.62 -7.67 9.31
C ALA A 16 34.85 -6.41 8.48
N LYS A 17 35.74 -6.49 7.51
CA LYS A 17 35.85 -5.45 6.49
C LYS A 17 34.61 -5.48 5.62
N ARG A 18 34.16 -4.30 5.16
CA ARG A 18 33.01 -4.18 4.30
C ARG A 18 33.10 -5.02 3.02
N GLU A 19 34.32 -5.19 2.51
CA GLU A 19 34.63 -5.95 1.30
C GLU A 19 34.51 -7.47 1.49
N ASP A 20 34.58 -7.94 2.74
CA ASP A 20 34.53 -9.36 3.10
C ASP A 20 33.06 -9.81 3.40
N VAL A 21 32.09 -8.90 3.28
CA VAL A 21 30.67 -9.18 3.55
C VAL A 21 29.97 -9.58 2.26
N ASP A 22 29.45 -10.80 2.21
CA ASP A 22 28.77 -11.36 1.03
C ASP A 22 27.32 -10.88 0.87
N PHE A 23 26.62 -10.65 1.99
CA PHE A 23 25.19 -10.32 2.00
C PHE A 23 24.90 -9.16 2.95
N ILE A 24 23.91 -8.37 2.61
CA ILE A 24 23.38 -7.29 3.46
C ILE A 24 21.86 -7.31 3.43
N ASP A 25 21.24 -7.05 4.58
CA ASP A 25 19.79 -6.87 4.65
C ASP A 25 19.39 -5.61 3.88
N ILE A 26 18.41 -5.75 2.98
CA ILE A 26 17.91 -4.63 2.17
C ILE A 26 17.20 -3.60 3.07
N SER A 27 16.44 -4.06 4.07
CA SER A 27 15.70 -3.20 4.98
C SER A 27 15.38 -3.92 6.28
N PRO A 28 15.33 -3.23 7.44
CA PRO A 28 14.82 -3.77 8.69
C PRO A 28 13.34 -4.26 8.61
N LYS A 29 12.59 -3.77 7.64
CA LYS A 29 11.19 -4.18 7.40
C LYS A 29 11.04 -5.65 7.02
N GLN A 30 12.09 -6.32 6.61
CA GLN A 30 12.06 -7.76 6.26
C GLN A 30 11.70 -8.69 7.43
N ILE A 31 11.90 -8.27 8.67
CA ILE A 31 11.58 -9.07 9.86
C ILE A 31 10.09 -9.12 10.19
N VAL A 32 9.29 -8.27 9.59
CA VAL A 32 7.84 -8.16 9.83
C VAL A 32 7.04 -8.50 8.58
N SER A 33 5.75 -8.83 8.76
CA SER A 33 4.84 -9.04 7.63
C SER A 33 4.56 -7.75 6.87
N VAL A 34 4.06 -7.85 5.64
CA VAL A 34 3.68 -6.68 4.83
C VAL A 34 2.65 -5.81 5.56
N ALA A 35 1.62 -6.42 6.17
CA ALA A 35 0.63 -5.68 6.94
C ALA A 35 1.25 -4.93 8.13
N THR A 36 2.13 -5.59 8.88
CA THR A 36 2.84 -4.97 10.01
C THR A 36 3.76 -3.85 9.54
N SER A 37 4.40 -3.98 8.38
CA SER A 37 5.28 -2.95 7.82
C SER A 37 4.56 -1.67 7.39
N CYS A 38 3.24 -1.70 7.27
CA CYS A 38 2.39 -0.53 7.02
C CYS A 38 1.98 0.22 8.30
N ILE A 39 2.35 -0.26 9.49
CA ILE A 39 2.05 0.43 10.76
C ILE A 39 3.08 1.53 10.99
N PRO A 40 2.68 2.81 11.01
CA PRO A 40 3.60 3.90 11.33
C PRO A 40 3.99 3.85 12.82
N PHE A 41 5.22 4.25 13.14
CA PHE A 41 5.79 4.25 14.49
C PHE A 41 5.70 2.89 15.21
N LEU A 42 5.84 1.81 14.46
CA LEU A 42 5.78 0.43 14.97
C LEU A 42 6.72 0.19 16.15
N GLU A 43 7.89 0.82 16.16
CA GLU A 43 8.89 0.73 17.22
C GLU A 43 8.40 1.21 18.58
N ASN A 44 7.34 2.01 18.63
CA ASN A 44 6.74 2.52 19.87
C ASN A 44 5.58 1.64 20.36
N ASP A 45 5.18 0.64 19.59
CA ASP A 45 4.06 -0.24 19.92
C ASP A 45 4.54 -1.51 20.63
N ASP A 46 3.74 -1.97 21.58
CA ASP A 46 3.90 -3.33 22.13
C ASP A 46 3.60 -4.38 21.06
N ALA A 47 4.32 -5.50 21.09
CA ALA A 47 4.17 -6.58 20.13
C ALA A 47 2.72 -7.10 20.03
N THR A 48 2.03 -7.19 21.15
CA THR A 48 0.62 -7.62 21.19
C THR A 48 -0.29 -6.66 20.45
N ARG A 49 -0.10 -5.35 20.64
CA ARG A 49 -0.89 -4.32 19.96
C ARG A 49 -0.56 -4.21 18.47
N ALA A 50 0.70 -4.37 18.09
CA ALA A 50 1.12 -4.46 16.70
C ALA A 50 0.46 -5.66 15.99
N LEU A 51 0.39 -6.81 16.65
CA LEU A 51 -0.31 -7.99 16.12
C LEU A 51 -1.81 -7.73 15.90
N MET A 52 -2.48 -7.14 16.90
CA MET A 52 -3.89 -6.76 16.79
C MET A 52 -4.11 -5.79 15.63
N GLY A 53 -3.31 -4.74 15.51
CA GLY A 53 -3.37 -3.77 14.42
C GLY A 53 -3.17 -4.39 13.04
N ALA A 54 -2.17 -5.25 12.89
CA ALA A 54 -1.90 -5.96 11.64
C ALA A 54 -3.08 -6.87 11.23
N ASN A 55 -3.72 -7.53 12.19
CA ASN A 55 -4.92 -8.34 11.95
C ASN A 55 -6.11 -7.47 11.55
N MET A 56 -6.32 -6.32 12.20
CA MET A 56 -7.41 -5.40 11.87
C MET A 56 -7.27 -4.77 10.49
N GLN A 57 -6.06 -4.49 10.00
CA GLN A 57 -5.83 -4.03 8.62
C GLN A 57 -6.42 -5.00 7.59
N ARG A 58 -6.29 -6.31 7.82
CA ARG A 58 -6.84 -7.34 6.92
C ARG A 58 -8.36 -7.45 6.95
N GLN A 59 -9.02 -6.85 7.93
CA GLN A 59 -10.49 -6.83 8.10
C GLN A 59 -11.10 -5.53 7.61
N ALA A 60 -10.31 -4.61 7.06
CA ALA A 60 -10.79 -3.33 6.55
C ALA A 60 -11.76 -3.53 5.39
N VAL A 61 -12.91 -2.87 5.45
CA VAL A 61 -13.90 -2.88 4.38
C VAL A 61 -13.53 -1.85 3.33
N PRO A 62 -13.51 -2.18 2.03
CA PRO A 62 -13.30 -1.22 0.96
C PRO A 62 -14.34 -0.10 0.98
N LEU A 63 -13.90 1.14 1.12
CA LEU A 63 -14.77 2.31 1.16
C LEU A 63 -15.01 2.86 -0.25
N LEU A 64 -16.12 3.58 -0.43
CA LEU A 64 -16.43 4.29 -1.68
C LEU A 64 -15.44 5.44 -1.92
N ASN A 65 -15.04 6.11 -0.87
CA ASN A 65 -14.14 7.25 -0.87
C ASN A 65 -13.04 7.01 0.16
N PRO A 66 -12.06 6.13 -0.11
CA PRO A 66 -10.94 5.92 0.78
C PRO A 66 -10.01 7.12 0.73
N HIS A 67 -9.26 7.36 1.81
CA HIS A 67 -8.20 8.35 1.86
C HIS A 67 -6.86 7.68 2.14
N THR A 68 -5.82 8.13 1.45
CA THR A 68 -4.44 7.78 1.81
C THR A 68 -4.10 8.33 3.19
N PRO A 69 -3.36 7.58 4.02
CA PRO A 69 -2.97 8.07 5.34
C PRO A 69 -2.01 9.26 5.23
N PHE A 70 -2.19 10.28 6.05
CA PHE A 70 -1.23 11.41 6.13
C PHE A 70 0.14 10.99 6.62
N VAL A 71 0.19 9.96 7.46
CA VAL A 71 1.42 9.37 7.99
C VAL A 71 1.48 7.91 7.56
N GLY A 72 2.47 7.58 6.76
CA GLY A 72 2.68 6.24 6.24
C GLY A 72 4.13 5.79 6.41
N THR A 73 4.42 4.57 6.02
CA THR A 73 5.74 3.93 6.11
C THR A 73 6.46 3.85 4.77
N GLY A 74 5.80 4.23 3.68
CA GLY A 74 6.29 4.06 2.30
C GLY A 74 6.07 2.66 1.72
N MET A 75 5.50 1.72 2.49
CA MET A 75 5.14 0.38 2.00
C MET A 75 3.76 0.37 1.32
N GLU A 76 2.94 1.39 1.53
CA GLU A 76 1.57 1.47 1.05
C GLU A 76 1.51 1.39 -0.49
N TYR A 77 2.36 2.13 -1.18
CA TYR A 77 2.46 2.11 -2.63
C TYR A 77 2.92 0.74 -3.15
N GLN A 78 3.98 0.20 -2.55
CA GLN A 78 4.52 -1.10 -2.95
C GLN A 78 3.51 -2.23 -2.71
N ALA A 79 2.86 -2.22 -1.54
CA ALA A 79 1.85 -3.20 -1.19
C ALA A 79 0.64 -3.13 -2.14
N ALA A 80 0.16 -1.93 -2.48
CA ALA A 80 -0.94 -1.72 -3.40
C ALA A 80 -0.61 -2.24 -4.81
N ARG A 81 0.55 -1.86 -5.36
CA ARG A 81 1.01 -2.25 -6.68
C ARG A 81 1.21 -3.76 -6.81
N ASP A 82 1.89 -4.36 -5.85
CA ASP A 82 2.30 -5.77 -5.93
C ASP A 82 1.20 -6.74 -5.47
N SER A 83 0.13 -6.25 -4.85
CA SER A 83 -1.03 -7.07 -4.42
C SER A 83 -1.81 -7.67 -5.58
N GLY A 84 -1.67 -7.12 -6.79
CA GLY A 84 -2.47 -7.49 -7.96
C GLY A 84 -3.92 -6.95 -7.94
N ALA A 85 -4.30 -6.17 -6.91
CA ALA A 85 -5.60 -5.50 -6.84
C ALA A 85 -5.64 -4.22 -7.68
N ALA A 86 -4.50 -3.53 -7.82
CA ALA A 86 -4.34 -2.43 -8.76
C ALA A 86 -4.11 -2.92 -10.19
N LEU A 87 -4.61 -2.19 -11.16
CA LEU A 87 -4.29 -2.44 -12.56
C LEU A 87 -3.00 -1.72 -12.91
N VAL A 88 -1.97 -2.49 -13.30
CA VAL A 88 -0.63 -2.00 -13.57
C VAL A 88 -0.30 -2.11 -15.06
N SER A 89 0.40 -1.12 -15.61
CA SER A 89 0.86 -1.16 -17.00
C SER A 89 1.92 -2.24 -17.22
N LYS A 90 1.75 -3.01 -18.28
CA LYS A 90 2.73 -4.00 -18.75
C LYS A 90 3.61 -3.49 -19.90
N HIS A 91 3.28 -2.31 -20.45
CA HIS A 91 3.93 -1.72 -21.60
C HIS A 91 4.20 -0.24 -21.35
N ASN A 92 5.26 0.28 -21.95
CA ASN A 92 5.46 1.72 -22.05
C ASN A 92 4.59 2.27 -23.18
N GLY A 93 4.17 3.52 -23.09
CA GLY A 93 3.41 4.14 -24.16
C GLY A 93 2.59 5.33 -23.69
N THR A 94 1.69 5.79 -24.56
CA THR A 94 0.79 6.90 -24.30
C THR A 94 -0.64 6.41 -24.20
N VAL A 95 -1.38 6.92 -23.21
CA VAL A 95 -2.79 6.59 -23.03
C VAL A 95 -3.62 7.23 -24.14
N SER A 96 -4.22 6.41 -25.00
CA SER A 96 -5.04 6.86 -26.13
C SER A 96 -6.52 6.96 -25.80
N TYR A 97 -7.00 6.13 -24.87
CA TYR A 97 -8.41 6.08 -24.49
C TYR A 97 -8.59 5.64 -23.05
N VAL A 98 -9.51 6.29 -22.33
CA VAL A 98 -9.91 5.94 -20.95
C VAL A 98 -11.42 6.04 -20.82
N ASP A 99 -12.02 4.97 -20.34
CA ASP A 99 -13.41 4.98 -19.88
C ASP A 99 -13.56 4.16 -18.57
N ALA A 100 -14.78 4.02 -18.06
CA ALA A 100 -15.05 3.26 -16.85
C ALA A 100 -14.79 1.75 -16.98
N LYS A 101 -14.65 1.20 -18.20
CA LYS A 101 -14.52 -0.23 -18.46
C LYS A 101 -13.16 -0.64 -19.03
N ARG A 102 -12.43 0.30 -19.62
CA ARG A 102 -11.15 -0.01 -20.29
C ARG A 102 -10.23 1.20 -20.36
N ILE A 103 -8.94 0.91 -20.43
CA ILE A 103 -7.87 1.83 -20.77
C ILE A 103 -7.16 1.27 -21.99
N GLU A 104 -6.83 2.12 -22.96
CA GLU A 104 -6.04 1.74 -24.12
C GLU A 104 -4.74 2.55 -24.14
N ILE A 105 -3.62 1.85 -24.31
CA ILE A 105 -2.28 2.42 -24.36
C ILE A 105 -1.70 2.09 -25.72
N VAL A 106 -1.13 3.07 -26.38
CA VAL A 106 -0.37 2.90 -27.62
C VAL A 106 1.11 2.93 -27.27
N ASP A 107 1.82 1.87 -27.60
CA ASP A 107 3.26 1.80 -27.42
C ASP A 107 4.04 2.51 -28.55
N ASP A 108 5.37 2.54 -28.43
CA ASP A 108 6.25 3.17 -29.42
C ASP A 108 6.21 2.49 -30.79
N GLU A 109 5.73 1.25 -30.89
CA GLU A 109 5.54 0.48 -32.12
C GLU A 109 4.14 0.68 -32.71
N ALA A 110 3.34 1.62 -32.20
CA ALA A 110 1.95 1.89 -32.55
C ALA A 110 0.98 0.70 -32.33
N VAL A 111 1.33 -0.23 -31.45
CA VAL A 111 0.45 -1.33 -31.03
C VAL A 111 -0.46 -0.86 -29.91
N VAL A 112 -1.77 -1.17 -30.02
CA VAL A 112 -2.77 -0.79 -29.02
C VAL A 112 -2.94 -1.90 -27.99
N HIS A 113 -2.59 -1.63 -26.74
CA HIS A 113 -2.77 -2.52 -25.61
C HIS A 113 -4.03 -2.16 -24.83
N LYS A 114 -4.95 -3.13 -24.67
CA LYS A 114 -6.23 -2.92 -24.00
C LYS A 114 -6.24 -3.52 -22.61
N TYR A 115 -6.52 -2.69 -21.61
CA TYR A 115 -6.64 -3.06 -20.21
C TYR A 115 -8.11 -2.98 -19.79
N ARG A 116 -8.68 -4.10 -19.36
CA ARG A 116 -10.07 -4.16 -18.86
C ARG A 116 -10.14 -3.80 -17.40
N LEU A 117 -11.13 -2.98 -17.03
CA LEU A 117 -11.46 -2.59 -15.67
C LEU A 117 -12.59 -3.46 -15.12
N THR A 118 -12.39 -4.01 -13.93
CA THR A 118 -13.45 -4.72 -13.19
C THR A 118 -14.37 -3.71 -12.54
N LYS A 119 -15.67 -3.85 -12.75
CA LYS A 119 -16.68 -2.94 -12.20
C LYS A 119 -17.64 -3.68 -11.28
N PHE A 120 -17.69 -3.25 -10.01
CA PHE A 120 -18.65 -3.69 -9.01
C PHE A 120 -18.83 -5.22 -8.90
N ALA A 121 -17.73 -5.96 -9.04
CA ALA A 121 -17.74 -7.40 -8.84
C ALA A 121 -17.74 -7.72 -7.35
N ILE A 122 -18.29 -8.88 -7.00
CA ILE A 122 -18.31 -9.38 -5.63
C ILE A 122 -17.07 -10.24 -5.42
N SER A 123 -16.30 -9.96 -4.36
CA SER A 123 -15.17 -10.79 -3.94
C SER A 123 -15.64 -12.06 -3.20
N ASN A 124 -14.73 -13.00 -2.97
CA ASN A 124 -15.03 -14.21 -2.18
C ASN A 124 -15.44 -13.89 -0.73
N ALA A 125 -15.04 -12.75 -0.21
CA ALA A 125 -15.42 -12.27 1.13
C ALA A 125 -16.71 -11.41 1.13
N GLY A 126 -17.40 -11.30 -0.02
CA GLY A 126 -18.62 -10.49 -0.16
C GLY A 126 -18.38 -8.98 -0.26
N THR A 127 -17.13 -8.54 -0.41
CA THR A 127 -16.79 -7.12 -0.58
C THR A 127 -16.79 -6.72 -2.05
N CYS A 128 -16.90 -5.40 -2.31
CA CYS A 128 -16.93 -4.87 -3.67
C CYS A 128 -15.54 -4.75 -4.27
N ILE A 129 -15.34 -5.30 -5.47
CA ILE A 129 -14.18 -5.07 -6.31
C ILE A 129 -14.57 -4.10 -7.41
N ASN A 130 -13.95 -2.92 -7.43
CA ASN A 130 -14.20 -1.90 -8.43
C ASN A 130 -12.90 -1.20 -8.79
N HIS A 131 -12.57 -1.15 -10.08
CA HIS A 131 -11.43 -0.39 -10.57
C HIS A 131 -11.84 1.02 -10.96
N LYS A 132 -11.05 2.00 -10.52
CA LYS A 132 -11.20 3.42 -10.84
C LYS A 132 -9.96 3.89 -11.60
N PRO A 133 -10.06 4.30 -12.88
CA PRO A 133 -8.90 4.81 -13.61
C PRO A 133 -8.36 6.07 -12.95
N ILE A 134 -7.04 6.18 -12.88
CA ILE A 134 -6.32 7.35 -12.34
C ILE A 134 -5.54 8.10 -13.42
N VAL A 135 -5.30 7.47 -14.58
CA VAL A 135 -4.60 8.06 -15.71
C VAL A 135 -5.55 8.82 -16.63
N LYS A 136 -5.01 9.78 -17.36
CA LYS A 136 -5.74 10.62 -18.32
C LYS A 136 -5.30 10.34 -19.76
N VAL A 137 -6.18 10.62 -20.70
CA VAL A 137 -5.84 10.53 -22.14
C VAL A 137 -4.70 11.49 -22.47
N GLY A 138 -3.69 11.01 -23.21
CA GLY A 138 -2.48 11.74 -23.55
C GLY A 138 -1.36 11.65 -22.53
N GLU A 139 -1.56 10.96 -21.41
CA GLU A 139 -0.52 10.73 -20.40
C GLU A 139 0.46 9.65 -20.85
N GLU A 140 1.75 9.89 -20.66
CA GLU A 140 2.79 8.87 -20.88
C GLU A 140 2.86 7.96 -19.66
N VAL A 141 2.90 6.66 -19.89
CA VAL A 141 2.95 5.64 -18.85
C VAL A 141 4.11 4.70 -19.08
N VAL A 142 4.68 4.22 -17.98
CA VAL A 142 5.80 3.27 -17.98
C VAL A 142 5.36 1.92 -17.44
N VAL A 143 6.12 0.88 -17.79
CA VAL A 143 5.92 -0.47 -17.22
C VAL A 143 6.00 -0.42 -15.69
N GLY A 144 5.01 -1.01 -15.02
CA GLY A 144 4.92 -1.02 -13.55
C GLY A 144 4.15 0.16 -12.95
N GLN A 145 3.74 1.14 -13.74
CA GLN A 145 2.90 2.25 -13.27
C GLN A 145 1.45 1.79 -13.06
N VAL A 146 0.82 2.26 -11.99
CA VAL A 146 -0.59 2.00 -11.71
C VAL A 146 -1.47 2.80 -12.67
N LEU A 147 -2.37 2.14 -13.37
CA LEU A 147 -3.32 2.73 -14.33
C LEU A 147 -4.69 2.97 -13.71
N ALA A 148 -5.09 2.08 -12.81
CA ALA A 148 -6.36 2.17 -12.11
C ALA A 148 -6.24 1.64 -10.69
N ASP A 149 -6.85 2.38 -9.75
CA ASP A 149 -6.98 1.96 -8.37
C ASP A 149 -7.94 0.78 -8.25
N GLY A 150 -7.58 -0.17 -7.40
CA GLY A 150 -8.44 -1.24 -6.95
C GLY A 150 -9.24 -0.88 -5.69
N PRO A 151 -9.86 -1.87 -5.04
CA PRO A 151 -10.53 -1.66 -3.76
C PRO A 151 -9.53 -1.20 -2.69
N ALA A 152 -9.97 -0.29 -1.80
CA ALA A 152 -9.16 0.28 -0.71
C ALA A 152 -7.83 0.91 -1.19
N MET A 153 -7.88 1.63 -2.28
CA MET A 153 -6.74 2.36 -2.86
C MET A 153 -7.12 3.78 -3.25
N GLU A 154 -6.14 4.69 -3.18
CA GLU A 154 -6.24 6.06 -3.65
C GLU A 154 -4.92 6.46 -4.31
N GLN A 155 -4.97 6.89 -5.57
CA GLN A 155 -3.80 7.33 -6.36
C GLN A 155 -2.63 6.32 -6.39
N GLY A 156 -2.95 5.02 -6.44
CA GLY A 156 -1.96 3.94 -6.46
C GLY A 156 -1.42 3.54 -5.09
N GLU A 157 -1.88 4.15 -4.01
CA GLU A 157 -1.48 3.82 -2.65
C GLU A 157 -2.60 3.09 -1.90
N LEU A 158 -2.20 2.31 -0.89
CA LEU A 158 -3.14 1.62 -0.01
C LEU A 158 -3.87 2.63 0.88
N ALA A 159 -5.20 2.61 0.83
CA ALA A 159 -6.10 3.49 1.57
C ALA A 159 -7.19 2.66 2.25
N LEU A 160 -6.90 2.17 3.47
CA LEU A 160 -7.79 1.25 4.19
C LEU A 160 -8.94 1.96 4.92
N GLY A 161 -8.93 3.28 5.01
CA GLY A 161 -9.91 4.05 5.76
C GLY A 161 -10.02 5.49 5.28
N GLN A 162 -10.42 6.37 6.18
CA GLN A 162 -10.52 7.81 5.96
C GLN A 162 -9.79 8.57 7.06
N ASN A 163 -9.24 9.73 6.71
CA ASN A 163 -8.68 10.65 7.68
C ASN A 163 -9.80 11.44 8.34
N VAL A 164 -9.89 11.37 9.68
CA VAL A 164 -10.92 12.04 10.46
C VAL A 164 -10.31 13.03 11.45
N LEU A 165 -11.03 14.12 11.74
CA LEU A 165 -10.65 15.05 12.77
C LEU A 165 -10.99 14.45 14.14
N VAL A 166 -9.99 14.32 15.02
CA VAL A 166 -10.14 13.69 16.33
C VAL A 166 -9.95 14.72 17.44
N GLY A 167 -10.86 14.76 18.41
CA GLY A 167 -10.73 15.51 19.65
C GLY A 167 -10.50 14.57 20.84
N PHE A 168 -9.41 14.77 21.58
CA PHE A 168 -9.11 14.00 22.78
C PHE A 168 -9.68 14.71 24.02
N MET A 169 -10.83 14.29 24.50
CA MET A 169 -11.49 14.87 25.66
C MET A 169 -12.51 13.90 26.27
N THR A 170 -12.91 14.14 27.52
CA THR A 170 -14.07 13.45 28.10
C THR A 170 -15.36 14.11 27.60
N TRP A 171 -16.34 13.29 27.20
CA TRP A 171 -17.64 13.76 26.71
C TRP A 171 -18.79 13.14 27.49
N ASN A 172 -19.20 13.77 28.56
CA ASN A 172 -20.34 13.34 29.39
C ASN A 172 -20.32 11.86 29.82
N GLY A 173 -19.14 11.24 29.91
CA GLY A 173 -18.95 9.82 30.22
C GLY A 173 -19.26 8.85 29.08
N TYR A 174 -19.72 9.31 27.93
CA TYR A 174 -20.08 8.43 26.80
C TYR A 174 -18.86 7.82 26.08
N ASN A 175 -17.67 8.34 26.32
CA ASN A 175 -16.40 7.83 25.81
C ASN A 175 -15.51 7.21 26.91
N TYR A 176 -16.16 6.58 27.91
CA TYR A 176 -15.45 5.89 29.00
C TYR A 176 -14.71 4.65 28.49
N GLU A 177 -13.50 4.43 28.96
CA GLU A 177 -12.57 3.36 28.51
C GLU A 177 -12.29 3.43 27.00
N ASP A 178 -12.64 2.38 26.25
CA ASP A 178 -12.40 2.24 24.82
C ASP A 178 -13.55 2.73 23.94
N ALA A 179 -14.57 3.37 24.56
CA ALA A 179 -15.71 3.91 23.82
C ALA A 179 -15.30 5.15 23.02
N VAL A 180 -15.84 5.26 21.80
CA VAL A 180 -15.60 6.37 20.89
C VAL A 180 -16.93 6.99 20.49
N ILE A 181 -16.98 8.33 20.48
CA ILE A 181 -18.13 9.09 19.96
C ILE A 181 -17.79 9.53 18.55
N MET A 182 -18.68 9.29 17.62
CA MET A 182 -18.56 9.77 16.24
C MET A 182 -19.71 10.70 15.89
N ASN A 183 -19.41 11.71 15.07
CA ASN A 183 -20.40 12.56 14.44
C ASN A 183 -21.06 11.83 13.26
N GLU A 184 -22.32 12.16 12.95
CA GLU A 184 -23.06 11.66 11.78
C GLU A 184 -22.41 12.08 10.45
#